data_ab2783cd8dc7733b014ba4b4994ff8de
#
_entry.id   ab2783cd8dc7733b014ba4b4994ff8de
#
_cell.length_a   1.000
_cell.length_b   1.000
_cell.length_c   1.000
_cell.angle_alpha   90.00
_cell.angle_beta   90.00
_cell.angle_gamma   90.00
#
_symmetry.space_group_name_H-M   'P 1'
#
loop_
_entity.id
_entity.type
_entity.pdbx_description
1 polymer ?
#
loop_
_entity_poly.entity_id
_entity_poly.type
_entity_poly.pdbx_seq_one_letter_code
_entity_poly.pdbx_strand_id
1 'polypeptide(L)'
;GCITVMALSSFNGVWSFILSLGFEQSACLNSQIFIKNPASLYKARHTGKLDIDRGANMLGKTANIIEQEIELWHEWYNTPVTKDEIHNAMADCANISRNAEEPYRNRNYQYLVNAFALDYAPKMGKNRWALYNTMTDWSTHAPSKSKNNIALLQRRGEKVAEVITDNFAAKIAA
;
A
#
# COMPACT_ATOMS: atom_id res chain seq x y z
N GLY A 1 10.40 11.50 -0.88
CA GLY A 1 10.45 10.17 -0.31
C GLY A 1 11.84 9.55 -0.44
N CYS A 2 12.12 8.57 0.36
CA CYS A 2 13.38 7.83 0.28
C CYS A 2 13.14 6.32 0.13
N ILE A 3 14.11 5.63 -0.45
CA ILE A 3 14.10 4.16 -0.53
C ILE A 3 14.47 3.62 0.85
N THR A 4 13.68 2.71 1.36
CA THR A 4 13.87 2.10 2.67
C THR A 4 14.12 0.61 2.52
N VAL A 5 15.13 0.11 3.20
CA VAL A 5 15.40 -1.33 3.31
C VAL A 5 14.92 -1.80 4.67
N MET A 6 13.99 -2.75 4.69
CA MET A 6 13.52 -3.38 5.91
C MET A 6 14.20 -4.75 6.07
N ALA A 7 14.85 -4.95 7.21
CA ALA A 7 15.36 -6.24 7.63
C ALA A 7 14.56 -6.74 8.84
N LEU A 8 13.94 -7.89 8.73
CA LEU A 8 13.24 -8.57 9.81
C LEU A 8 13.97 -9.86 10.17
N SER A 9 14.20 -10.06 11.47
CA SER A 9 14.81 -11.26 12.00
C SER A 9 14.21 -11.57 13.37
N SER A 10 14.16 -12.84 13.76
CA SER A 10 13.79 -13.22 15.11
C SER A 10 14.96 -13.92 15.82
N PHE A 11 15.24 -13.54 17.07
CA PHE A 11 16.30 -14.13 17.88
C PHE A 11 16.01 -15.58 18.29
N ASN A 12 14.75 -16.00 18.27
CA ASN A 12 14.33 -17.34 18.66
C ASN A 12 14.19 -18.32 17.47
N GLY A 13 14.59 -17.91 16.27
CA GLY A 13 14.53 -18.74 15.05
C GLY A 13 13.13 -19.06 14.52
N VAL A 14 12.07 -18.52 15.14
CA VAL A 14 10.68 -18.78 14.73
C VAL A 14 10.37 -18.16 13.38
N TRP A 15 10.97 -17.00 13.08
CA TRP A 15 10.74 -16.28 11.84
C TRP A 15 11.98 -16.31 10.96
N SER A 16 11.77 -16.49 9.67
CA SER A 16 12.86 -16.37 8.69
C SER A 16 13.44 -14.96 8.70
N PHE A 17 14.72 -14.84 8.37
CA PHE A 17 15.30 -13.55 7.99
C PHE A 17 14.62 -13.07 6.71
N ILE A 18 14.12 -11.84 6.71
CA ILE A 18 13.45 -11.22 5.57
C ILE A 18 14.14 -9.89 5.31
N LEU A 19 14.57 -9.68 4.07
CA LEU A 19 15.03 -8.41 3.57
C LEU A 19 14.04 -7.95 2.49
N SER A 20 13.50 -6.76 2.64
CA SER A 20 12.52 -6.19 1.72
C SER A 20 12.83 -4.74 1.42
N LEU A 21 12.56 -4.32 0.19
CA LEU A 21 12.60 -2.93 -0.21
C LEU A 21 11.24 -2.28 -0.05
N GLY A 22 11.26 -1.03 0.33
CA GLY A 22 10.08 -0.20 0.49
C GLY A 22 10.37 1.27 0.22
N PHE A 23 9.34 2.06 0.33
CA PHE A 23 9.41 3.52 0.22
C PHE A 23 8.94 4.17 1.50
N GLU A 24 9.65 5.20 1.91
CA GLU A 24 9.20 6.11 2.95
C GLU A 24 8.76 7.43 2.33
N GLN A 25 7.52 7.80 2.59
CA GLN A 25 6.97 9.08 2.17
C GLN A 25 6.89 10.01 3.38
N SER A 26 7.71 11.06 3.38
CA SER A 26 7.79 12.03 4.48
C SER A 26 6.55 12.91 4.67
N ALA A 27 5.58 12.84 3.75
CA ALA A 27 4.40 13.70 3.77
C ALA A 27 3.19 13.14 4.52
N CYS A 28 3.21 11.87 4.92
CA CYS A 28 2.13 11.26 5.70
C CYS A 28 2.68 10.25 6.71
N LEU A 29 1.92 9.98 7.76
CA LEU A 29 2.24 8.97 8.78
C LEU A 29 2.24 7.52 8.24
N ASN A 30 1.77 7.31 7.03
CA ASN A 30 1.86 6.08 6.24
C ASN A 30 3.21 5.92 5.55
N SER A 31 4.26 6.16 6.29
CA SER A 31 5.58 6.39 5.74
C SER A 31 6.23 5.19 5.06
N GLN A 32 5.63 3.99 5.09
CA GLN A 32 6.31 2.80 4.59
C GLN A 32 5.40 1.98 3.67
N ILE A 33 5.71 2.03 2.38
CA ILE A 33 5.10 1.15 1.38
C ILE A 33 6.15 0.10 1.01
N PHE A 34 5.89 -1.16 1.36
CA PHE A 34 6.78 -2.25 0.97
C PHE A 34 6.29 -2.88 -0.32
N ILE A 35 7.18 -2.96 -1.29
CA ILE A 35 6.89 -3.57 -2.59
C ILE A 35 6.74 -5.08 -2.38
N LYS A 36 5.53 -5.60 -2.55
CA LYS A 36 5.24 -7.04 -2.50
C LYS A 36 5.63 -7.75 -3.81
N ASN A 37 6.79 -7.43 -4.37
CA ASN A 37 7.31 -8.15 -5.52
C ASN A 37 8.23 -9.27 -5.02
N PRO A 38 8.02 -10.56 -5.42
CA PRO A 38 8.93 -11.64 -5.08
C PRO A 38 10.39 -11.36 -5.43
N ALA A 39 10.65 -10.54 -6.45
CA ALA A 39 11.99 -10.12 -6.84
C ALA A 39 12.64 -9.14 -5.83
N SER A 40 11.84 -8.44 -5.03
CA SER A 40 12.31 -7.47 -4.01
C SER A 40 12.35 -8.06 -2.60
N LEU A 41 12.06 -9.36 -2.46
CA LEU A 41 11.98 -10.03 -1.18
C LEU A 41 13.04 -11.14 -1.08
N TYR A 42 14.04 -10.95 -0.23
CA TYR A 42 14.96 -12.02 0.14
C TYR A 42 14.50 -12.66 1.45
N LYS A 43 14.33 -13.99 1.42
CA LYS A 43 13.94 -14.77 2.60
C LYS A 43 14.91 -15.93 2.81
N ALA A 44 15.49 -15.99 3.99
CA ALA A 44 16.41 -17.06 4.40
C ALA A 44 15.98 -17.69 5.73
N ARG A 45 16.17 -19.01 5.86
CA ARG A 45 15.97 -19.69 7.14
C ARG A 45 17.15 -19.44 8.07
N HIS A 46 16.88 -19.33 9.37
CA HIS A 46 17.92 -19.15 10.39
C HIS A 46 18.89 -20.34 10.54
N THR A 47 18.57 -21.49 9.96
CA THR A 47 19.34 -22.74 10.08
C THR A 47 20.47 -22.88 9.04
N GLY A 48 20.64 -21.90 8.16
CA GLY A 48 21.63 -21.92 7.09
C GLY A 48 22.60 -20.72 7.15
N LYS A 49 23.66 -20.78 6.36
CA LYS A 49 24.50 -19.60 6.13
C LYS A 49 23.65 -18.53 5.43
N LEU A 50 23.58 -17.35 6.02
CA LEU A 50 22.97 -16.19 5.41
C LEU A 50 23.81 -15.79 4.18
N ASP A 51 23.24 -15.92 2.99
CA ASP A 51 23.89 -15.52 1.74
C ASP A 51 23.64 -14.01 1.53
N ILE A 52 24.56 -13.21 2.06
CA ILE A 52 24.51 -11.75 1.99
C ILE A 52 24.63 -11.27 0.53
N ASP A 53 25.49 -11.93 -0.26
CA ASP A 53 25.72 -11.55 -1.66
C ASP A 53 24.46 -11.79 -2.50
N ARG A 54 23.74 -12.89 -2.25
CA ARG A 54 22.45 -13.14 -2.87
C ARG A 54 21.41 -12.08 -2.50
N GLY A 55 21.37 -11.70 -1.22
CA GLY A 55 20.50 -10.62 -0.74
C GLY A 55 20.84 -9.28 -1.41
N ALA A 56 22.11 -8.91 -1.47
CA ALA A 56 22.57 -7.70 -2.12
C ALA A 56 22.28 -7.68 -3.64
N ASN A 57 22.50 -8.80 -4.33
CA ASN A 57 22.18 -8.94 -5.75
C ASN A 57 20.67 -8.82 -6.02
N MET A 58 19.84 -9.36 -5.14
CA MET A 58 18.39 -9.18 -5.25
C MET A 58 17.99 -7.70 -5.08
N LEU A 59 18.56 -6.99 -4.11
CA LEU A 59 18.33 -5.55 -3.92
C LEU A 59 18.77 -4.75 -5.15
N GLY A 60 19.91 -5.07 -5.74
CA GLY A 60 20.40 -4.41 -6.96
C GLY A 60 19.49 -4.60 -8.17
N LYS A 61 18.94 -5.81 -8.37
CA LYS A 61 17.96 -6.07 -9.44
C LYS A 61 16.63 -5.33 -9.23
N THR A 62 16.34 -4.94 -8.01
CA THR A 62 15.10 -4.25 -7.66
C THR A 62 15.16 -2.75 -7.98
N ALA A 63 16.34 -2.19 -8.22
CA ALA A 63 16.48 -0.78 -8.58
C ALA A 63 15.62 -0.42 -9.81
N ASN A 64 15.62 -1.27 -10.85
CA ASN A 64 14.81 -1.07 -12.05
C ASN A 64 13.30 -1.13 -11.77
N ILE A 65 12.88 -1.96 -10.81
CA ILE A 65 11.48 -2.05 -10.39
C ILE A 65 11.06 -0.76 -9.69
N ILE A 66 11.96 -0.18 -8.91
CA ILE A 66 11.71 1.08 -8.20
C ILE A 66 11.51 2.23 -9.20
N GLU A 67 12.29 2.29 -10.26
CA GLU A 67 12.12 3.31 -11.30
C GLU A 67 10.74 3.22 -11.94
N GLN A 68 10.29 2.01 -12.30
CA GLN A 68 8.96 1.78 -12.84
C GLN A 68 7.84 2.18 -11.86
N GLU A 69 8.00 1.88 -10.59
CA GLU A 69 7.04 2.27 -9.55
C GLU A 69 6.99 3.80 -9.38
N ILE A 70 8.14 4.49 -9.44
CA ILE A 70 8.20 5.95 -9.39
C ILE A 70 7.47 6.56 -10.58
N GLU A 71 7.68 6.04 -11.79
CA GLU A 71 6.98 6.49 -13.00
C GLU A 71 5.47 6.31 -12.86
N LEU A 72 5.02 5.15 -12.37
CA LEU A 72 3.61 4.87 -12.10
C LEU A 72 3.02 5.86 -11.08
N TRP A 73 3.73 6.19 -10.02
CA TRP A 73 3.26 7.15 -9.02
C TRP A 73 3.21 8.58 -9.55
N HIS A 74 4.15 8.96 -10.42
CA HIS A 74 4.09 10.22 -11.14
C HIS A 74 2.87 10.28 -12.07
N GLU A 75 2.56 9.19 -12.76
CA GLU A 75 1.34 9.07 -13.55
C GLU A 75 0.10 9.26 -12.67
N TRP A 76 0.02 8.56 -11.54
CA TRP A 76 -1.11 8.68 -10.62
C TRP A 76 -1.25 10.07 -10.02
N TYR A 77 -0.15 10.75 -9.75
CA TYR A 77 -0.16 12.13 -9.28
C TYR A 77 -0.75 13.08 -10.33
N ASN A 78 -0.49 12.83 -11.60
CA ASN A 78 -0.96 13.64 -12.71
C ASN A 78 -2.34 13.20 -13.25
N THR A 79 -2.90 12.09 -12.77
CA THR A 79 -4.18 11.56 -13.22
C THR A 79 -5.30 11.97 -12.25
N PRO A 80 -6.19 12.91 -12.65
CA PRO A 80 -7.33 13.28 -11.82
C PRO A 80 -8.29 12.11 -11.66
N VAL A 81 -9.01 12.06 -10.54
CA VAL A 81 -10.03 11.06 -10.25
C VAL A 81 -11.43 11.68 -10.31
N THR A 82 -12.37 10.94 -10.87
CA THR A 82 -13.79 11.28 -10.88
C THR A 82 -14.44 10.95 -9.54
N LYS A 83 -15.62 11.51 -9.29
CA LYS A 83 -16.42 11.17 -8.10
C LYS A 83 -16.76 9.68 -8.04
N ASP A 84 -17.05 9.08 -9.18
CA ASP A 84 -17.42 7.67 -9.28
C ASP A 84 -16.20 6.76 -9.01
N GLU A 85 -15.02 7.10 -9.53
CA GLU A 85 -13.79 6.37 -9.22
C GLU A 85 -13.47 6.42 -7.71
N ILE A 86 -13.62 7.59 -7.08
CA ILE A 86 -13.42 7.75 -5.64
C ILE A 86 -14.41 6.89 -4.87
N HIS A 87 -15.71 6.99 -5.22
CA HIS A 87 -16.76 6.24 -4.55
C HIS A 87 -16.54 4.73 -4.69
N ASN A 88 -16.30 4.25 -5.90
CA ASN A 88 -16.11 2.83 -6.19
C ASN A 88 -14.92 2.23 -5.43
N ALA A 89 -13.77 2.90 -5.47
CA ALA A 89 -12.58 2.44 -4.74
C ALA A 89 -12.80 2.39 -3.22
N MET A 90 -13.48 3.40 -2.66
CA MET A 90 -13.79 3.44 -1.24
C MET A 90 -14.84 2.40 -0.84
N ALA A 91 -15.85 2.16 -1.67
CA ALA A 91 -16.86 1.14 -1.45
C ALA A 91 -16.23 -0.26 -1.44
N ASP A 92 -15.35 -0.53 -2.40
CA ASP A 92 -14.62 -1.79 -2.50
C ASP A 92 -13.70 -2.01 -1.29
N CYS A 93 -12.94 -1.01 -0.85
CA CYS A 93 -12.13 -1.08 0.37
C CYS A 93 -12.99 -1.32 1.62
N ALA A 94 -14.13 -0.65 1.72
CA ALA A 94 -15.06 -0.79 2.84
C ALA A 94 -15.87 -2.09 2.79
N ASN A 95 -15.78 -2.86 1.71
CA ASN A 95 -16.55 -4.06 1.42
C ASN A 95 -18.06 -3.83 1.48
N ILE A 96 -18.51 -2.77 0.78
CA ILE A 96 -19.93 -2.44 0.59
C ILE A 96 -20.27 -2.40 -0.90
N SER A 97 -21.55 -2.54 -1.23
CA SER A 97 -22.02 -2.40 -2.61
C SER A 97 -21.73 -0.98 -3.13
N ARG A 98 -21.23 -0.87 -4.36
CA ARG A 98 -21.07 0.42 -5.05
C ARG A 98 -22.40 1.16 -5.25
N ASN A 99 -23.53 0.44 -5.22
CA ASN A 99 -24.88 0.99 -5.32
C ASN A 99 -25.60 1.07 -3.95
N ALA A 100 -24.84 1.06 -2.84
CA ALA A 100 -25.42 1.18 -1.51
C ALA A 100 -26.13 2.54 -1.37
N GLU A 101 -27.40 2.54 -0.95
CA GLU A 101 -28.18 3.79 -0.75
C GLU A 101 -27.59 4.68 0.36
N GLU A 102 -27.04 4.05 1.40
CA GLU A 102 -26.50 4.75 2.57
C GLU A 102 -25.07 4.29 2.91
N PRO A 103 -24.07 4.56 2.02
CA PRO A 103 -22.70 4.08 2.21
C PRO A 103 -22.05 4.65 3.48
N TYR A 104 -22.49 5.84 3.90
CA TYR A 104 -21.99 6.51 5.11
C TYR A 104 -22.37 5.83 6.43
N ARG A 105 -23.27 4.86 6.45
CA ARG A 105 -23.49 4.03 7.64
C ARG A 105 -22.30 3.10 7.93
N ASN A 106 -21.47 2.82 6.93
CA ASN A 106 -20.27 2.02 7.12
C ASN A 106 -19.11 2.88 7.65
N ARG A 107 -18.57 2.53 8.81
CA ARG A 107 -17.47 3.28 9.47
C ARG A 107 -16.18 3.32 8.66
N ASN A 108 -15.87 2.26 7.92
CA ASN A 108 -14.68 2.24 7.06
C ASN A 108 -14.85 3.19 5.88
N TYR A 109 -16.04 3.22 5.28
CA TYR A 109 -16.36 4.15 4.21
C TYR A 109 -16.29 5.61 4.69
N GLN A 110 -16.89 5.92 5.86
CA GLN A 110 -16.78 7.25 6.47
C GLN A 110 -15.32 7.66 6.70
N TYR A 111 -14.50 6.73 7.22
CA TYR A 111 -13.08 6.99 7.42
C TYR A 111 -12.37 7.37 6.13
N LEU A 112 -12.57 6.57 5.06
CA LEU A 112 -11.98 6.81 3.75
C LEU A 112 -12.40 8.16 3.17
N VAL A 113 -13.68 8.49 3.21
CA VAL A 113 -14.19 9.78 2.70
C VAL A 113 -13.60 10.95 3.47
N ASN A 114 -13.56 10.87 4.79
CA ASN A 114 -13.02 11.94 5.64
C ASN A 114 -11.51 12.11 5.41
N ALA A 115 -10.74 11.03 5.40
CA ALA A 115 -9.31 11.07 5.14
C ALA A 115 -9.00 11.68 3.76
N PHE A 116 -9.71 11.26 2.72
CA PHE A 116 -9.55 11.85 1.39
C PHE A 116 -9.86 13.33 1.36
N ALA A 117 -11.02 13.72 1.90
CA ALA A 117 -11.51 15.09 1.80
C ALA A 117 -10.73 16.09 2.67
N LEU A 118 -10.28 15.68 3.84
CA LEU A 118 -9.67 16.56 4.83
C LEU A 118 -8.14 16.51 4.85
N ASP A 119 -7.55 15.35 4.54
CA ASP A 119 -6.12 15.15 4.71
C ASP A 119 -5.36 15.06 3.38
N TYR A 120 -5.83 14.29 2.41
CA TYR A 120 -5.07 13.95 1.20
C TYR A 120 -5.39 14.85 0.02
N ALA A 121 -6.65 15.03 -0.35
CA ALA A 121 -7.02 15.85 -1.50
C ALA A 121 -6.62 17.34 -1.36
N PRO A 122 -6.68 17.96 -0.19
CA PRO A 122 -6.20 19.35 -0.03
C PRO A 122 -4.69 19.50 -0.22
N LYS A 123 -3.90 18.46 0.10
CA LYS A 123 -2.43 18.51 0.02
C LYS A 123 -1.88 18.05 -1.33
N MET A 124 -2.54 17.12 -1.99
CA MET A 124 -2.03 16.41 -3.17
C MET A 124 -2.87 16.65 -4.43
N GLY A 125 -4.04 17.27 -4.30
CA GLY A 125 -5.03 17.37 -5.38
C GLY A 125 -5.96 16.16 -5.42
N LYS A 126 -7.04 16.28 -6.20
CA LYS A 126 -8.00 15.17 -6.43
C LYS A 126 -7.50 14.27 -7.55
N ASN A 127 -6.50 13.46 -7.25
CA ASN A 127 -5.83 12.56 -8.19
C ASN A 127 -5.73 11.13 -7.63
N ARG A 128 -5.29 10.20 -8.47
CA ARG A 128 -5.11 8.78 -8.10
C ARG A 128 -4.12 8.60 -6.97
N TRP A 129 -3.08 9.43 -6.90
CA TRP A 129 -2.09 9.37 -5.84
C TRP A 129 -2.69 9.71 -4.46
N ALA A 130 -3.53 10.75 -4.38
CA ALA A 130 -4.27 11.09 -3.16
C ALA A 130 -5.22 9.96 -2.74
N LEU A 131 -5.93 9.35 -3.70
CA LEU A 131 -6.83 8.24 -3.44
C LEU A 131 -6.07 6.98 -2.96
N TYR A 132 -4.93 6.67 -3.57
CA TYR A 132 -4.04 5.60 -3.13
C TYR A 132 -3.57 5.82 -1.69
N ASN A 133 -3.06 7.01 -1.36
CA ASN A 133 -2.61 7.33 0.00
C ASN A 133 -3.74 7.25 1.03
N THR A 134 -4.96 7.64 0.65
CA THR A 134 -6.15 7.49 1.50
C THR A 134 -6.44 6.02 1.83
N MET A 135 -6.37 5.14 0.83
CA MET A 135 -6.63 3.70 1.02
C MET A 135 -5.54 3.05 1.86
N THR A 136 -4.27 3.41 1.66
CA THR A 136 -3.16 2.90 2.46
C THR A 136 -3.23 3.39 3.91
N ASP A 137 -3.63 4.64 4.14
CA ASP A 137 -3.91 5.18 5.47
C ASP A 137 -5.02 4.40 6.18
N TRP A 138 -6.14 4.18 5.51
CA TRP A 138 -7.21 3.35 6.04
C TRP A 138 -6.73 1.94 6.41
N SER A 139 -5.89 1.34 5.59
CA SER A 139 -5.41 -0.03 5.84
C SER A 139 -4.60 -0.14 7.12
N THR A 140 -3.89 0.91 7.50
CA THR A 140 -2.95 0.94 8.63
C THR A 140 -3.53 1.63 9.87
N HIS A 141 -4.27 2.71 9.72
CA HIS A 141 -4.69 3.59 10.83
C HIS A 141 -6.18 3.55 11.16
N ALA A 142 -7.04 3.05 10.24
CA ALA A 142 -8.46 3.01 10.53
C ALA A 142 -8.77 2.22 11.81
N PRO A 143 -9.62 2.74 12.70
CA PRO A 143 -9.93 2.12 13.97
C PRO A 143 -10.35 0.66 13.84
N SER A 144 -9.84 -0.18 14.71
CA SER A 144 -10.25 -1.58 14.84
C SER A 144 -10.56 -1.93 16.30
N LYS A 145 -11.37 -2.96 16.51
CA LYS A 145 -11.68 -3.45 17.86
C LYS A 145 -10.46 -4.05 18.56
N SER A 146 -9.47 -4.49 17.81
CA SER A 146 -8.23 -5.07 18.32
C SER A 146 -7.06 -4.19 17.89
N LYS A 147 -6.44 -3.50 18.83
CA LYS A 147 -5.16 -2.81 18.62
C LYS A 147 -4.10 -3.89 18.32
N ASN A 148 -3.29 -3.68 17.31
CA ASN A 148 -2.19 -4.59 16.89
C ASN A 148 -2.62 -5.92 16.24
N ASN A 149 -3.77 -5.97 15.59
CA ASN A 149 -4.15 -7.15 14.83
C ASN A 149 -3.43 -7.16 13.46
N ILE A 150 -2.24 -7.74 13.41
CA ILE A 150 -1.42 -7.87 12.20
C ILE A 150 -2.20 -8.53 11.06
N ALA A 151 -3.01 -9.56 11.35
CA ALA A 151 -3.83 -10.22 10.34
C ALA A 151 -4.89 -9.29 9.72
N LEU A 152 -5.44 -8.36 10.50
CA LEU A 152 -6.38 -7.36 9.99
C LEU A 152 -5.66 -6.36 9.08
N LEU A 153 -4.49 -5.87 9.51
CA LEU A 153 -3.68 -4.94 8.71
C LEU A 153 -3.27 -5.59 7.37
N GLN A 154 -2.86 -6.86 7.42
CA GLN A 154 -2.53 -7.62 6.22
C GLN A 154 -3.72 -7.75 5.27
N ARG A 155 -4.90 -8.17 5.75
CA ARG A 155 -6.11 -8.27 4.92
C ARG A 155 -6.51 -6.94 4.30
N ARG A 156 -6.42 -5.84 5.06
CA ARG A 156 -6.69 -4.50 4.53
C ARG A 156 -5.69 -4.11 3.45
N GLY A 157 -4.40 -4.39 3.66
CA GLY A 157 -3.36 -4.14 2.65
C GLY A 157 -3.57 -4.96 1.38
N GLU A 158 -3.96 -6.23 1.50
CA GLU A 158 -4.33 -7.09 0.37
C GLU A 158 -5.54 -6.53 -0.37
N LYS A 159 -6.56 -6.05 0.37
CA LYS A 159 -7.74 -5.42 -0.24
C LYS A 159 -7.40 -4.15 -0.99
N VAL A 160 -6.52 -3.30 -0.46
CA VAL A 160 -6.04 -2.10 -1.17
C VAL A 160 -5.33 -2.49 -2.46
N ALA A 161 -4.46 -3.51 -2.43
CA ALA A 161 -3.76 -3.99 -3.63
C ALA A 161 -4.73 -4.52 -4.70
N GLU A 162 -5.78 -5.26 -4.30
CA GLU A 162 -6.85 -5.71 -5.20
C GLU A 162 -7.59 -4.52 -5.83
N VAL A 163 -8.05 -3.57 -5.01
CA VAL A 163 -8.79 -2.39 -5.49
C VAL A 163 -7.97 -1.54 -6.46
N ILE A 164 -6.66 -1.40 -6.22
CA ILE A 164 -5.76 -0.68 -7.12
C ILE A 164 -5.65 -1.41 -8.46
N THR A 165 -5.45 -2.73 -8.43
CA THR A 165 -5.36 -3.54 -9.64
C THR A 165 -6.63 -3.40 -10.47
N ASP A 166 -7.80 -3.51 -9.85
CA ASP A 166 -9.08 -3.50 -10.54
C ASP A 166 -9.49 -2.12 -11.09
N ASN A 167 -9.15 -1.04 -10.35
CA ASN A 167 -9.62 0.29 -10.71
C ASN A 167 -8.58 1.16 -11.43
N PHE A 168 -7.26 0.90 -11.25
CA PHE A 168 -6.21 1.74 -11.81
C PHE A 168 -5.42 1.09 -12.94
N ALA A 169 -5.24 -0.24 -12.93
CA ALA A 169 -4.47 -0.94 -13.95
C ALA A 169 -5.21 -1.09 -15.29
N ALA A 170 -6.53 -1.06 -15.29
CA ALA A 170 -7.35 -1.28 -16.50
C ALA A 170 -7.20 -0.21 -17.60
N LYS A 171 -6.50 0.89 -17.35
CA LYS A 171 -6.25 1.95 -18.35
C LYS A 171 -4.86 1.89 -18.99
N ILE A 172 -4.00 0.98 -18.55
CA ILE A 172 -2.65 0.78 -19.16
C ILE A 172 -2.74 -0.18 -20.36
N ALA A 173 -3.81 -0.94 -20.48
CA ALA A 173 -3.99 -1.98 -21.51
C ALA A 173 -4.96 -1.58 -22.66
N ALA A 174 -5.43 -0.35 -22.69
CA ALA A 174 -6.30 0.19 -23.74
C ALA A 174 -5.65 1.35 -24.48
#